data_76aa7714170d07cae5a138c3d37ce6d3
#
_entry.id   76aa7714170d07cae5a138c3d37ce6d3
#
_cell.length_a   1.000
_cell.length_b   1.000
_cell.length_c   1.000
_cell.angle_alpha   90.00
_cell.angle_beta   90.00
_cell.angle_gamma   90.00
#
_symmetry.space_group_name_H-M   'P 1'
#
loop_
_entity.id
_entity.type
_entity.pdbx_description
1 polymer ?
#
loop_
_entity_poly.entity_id
_entity_poly.type
_entity_poly.pdbx_seq_one_letter_code
_entity_poly.pdbx_strand_id
1 'polypeptide(L)'
;MTWSKWCVSALVKPGKKLSNPIHERTIIMKKQLALLTMGLALMLGALTVQAQNSPAPAAPLAAAASEAATAQTPMPAQAAPAQAAPSSAPTPAPAPATPVPNKGDTAWMTVATALVIFMTIPGLALFYGGLVRSKNMLSVLMQVFVVTALIYVLWVVYGYSLAFGGDGAFIGTLDKVFLKGVTPESVAATFSKGVVIPELTFVAFQATFAAITCALIVGAFAERVKFSAVLLFCVLWFTFSYLPIAHMVWYWAGPDAITDAKTLETVTANAGWLWAKGALDFAGGTVVHINAGVAGLVGAYVIGKRVGYGKEAMAPHSLTLTMVGAAILWVGWFGFNAGSSLEANGTTALAFINTLVATAAATLSWIAGEALSKGKASMLGAASGAVAGLVAITPACGYVGPMSALIMGLLAGLVCLWGVNGLKRLLGADDSLDVFGVHGVGGILGALLTGVFASPTLGGTGIFDYVTNKVSADYSIGAQVWVQAQGVLVTIVWSAVVAFIAYKLVDLVIGLRVSEEEEREGLDISSHGETAYSR
;
A
#
# COMPACT_ATOMS: atom_id res chain seq x y z
N MET A 1 67.40 19.96 29.17
CA MET A 1 66.80 21.03 29.95
C MET A 1 65.30 20.74 30.01
N THR A 2 64.91 20.18 31.02
CA THR A 2 63.77 20.15 31.92
C THR A 2 62.49 20.78 31.45
N TRP A 3 61.49 19.97 31.23
CA TRP A 3 60.08 20.31 31.32
C TRP A 3 59.49 19.57 32.51
N SER A 4 59.20 20.29 33.56
CA SER A 4 58.50 19.79 34.73
C SER A 4 57.27 20.63 35.00
N LYS A 5 56.18 19.93 35.29
CA LYS A 5 55.05 20.34 36.14
C LYS A 5 54.05 21.36 35.61
N TRP A 6 52.89 20.84 35.13
CA TRP A 6 51.60 21.37 35.57
C TRP A 6 50.72 20.15 35.94
N CYS A 7 50.58 20.00 37.21
CA CYS A 7 49.66 19.07 37.85
C CYS A 7 48.40 19.81 38.29
N VAL A 8 47.25 19.17 37.99
CA VAL A 8 46.05 19.01 38.82
C VAL A 8 45.31 20.28 39.26
N SER A 9 44.13 20.44 38.62
CA SER A 9 42.87 20.67 39.34
C SER A 9 41.68 20.38 38.43
N ALA A 10 41.38 19.09 38.26
CA ALA A 10 40.08 18.64 37.75
C ALA A 10 39.11 18.68 38.93
N LEU A 11 38.31 19.76 39.03
CA LEU A 11 37.15 19.85 39.90
C LEU A 11 36.16 18.75 39.50
N VAL A 12 36.07 17.74 40.35
CA VAL A 12 35.00 16.74 40.35
C VAL A 12 33.70 17.47 40.56
N LYS A 13 32.87 17.57 39.53
CA LYS A 13 31.47 17.96 39.66
C LYS A 13 30.71 16.81 40.34
N PRO A 14 29.90 17.10 41.38
CA PRO A 14 29.17 16.05 42.10
C PRO A 14 28.11 15.40 41.21
N GLY A 15 28.15 14.11 41.23
CA GLY A 15 27.15 13.08 40.90
C GLY A 15 25.89 13.46 40.14
N LYS A 16 25.89 13.22 38.84
CA LYS A 16 24.62 12.80 38.20
C LYS A 16 24.24 11.45 38.83
N LYS A 17 23.18 11.42 39.65
CA LYS A 17 22.54 10.18 40.08
C LYS A 17 22.28 9.37 38.81
N LEU A 18 22.87 8.18 38.73
CA LEU A 18 22.55 7.18 37.72
C LEU A 18 21.04 6.93 37.82
N SER A 19 20.28 7.43 36.86
CA SER A 19 18.85 7.16 36.79
C SER A 19 18.67 5.66 36.60
N ASN A 20 17.80 5.08 37.41
CA ASN A 20 17.53 3.65 37.36
C ASN A 20 16.98 3.31 35.95
N PRO A 21 17.64 2.47 35.15
CA PRO A 21 17.23 2.19 33.77
C PRO A 21 15.81 1.61 33.66
N ILE A 22 15.30 1.01 34.75
CA ILE A 22 13.93 0.54 34.85
C ILE A 22 12.96 1.72 34.95
N HIS A 23 13.31 2.76 35.69
CA HIS A 23 12.48 3.96 35.86
C HIS A 23 12.36 4.76 34.55
N GLU A 24 13.45 4.94 33.81
CA GLU A 24 13.43 5.60 32.50
C GLU A 24 12.59 4.81 31.48
N ARG A 25 12.72 3.47 31.46
CA ARG A 25 11.90 2.61 30.61
C ARG A 25 10.40 2.75 30.93
N THR A 26 10.05 2.83 32.22
CA THR A 26 8.66 3.00 32.66
C THR A 26 8.10 4.35 32.27
N ILE A 27 8.89 5.43 32.34
CA ILE A 27 8.48 6.77 31.90
C ILE A 27 8.26 6.83 30.38
N ILE A 28 9.16 6.24 29.59
CA ILE A 28 9.04 6.17 28.14
C ILE A 28 7.80 5.37 27.73
N MET A 29 7.58 4.23 28.38
CA MET A 29 6.41 3.38 28.10
C MET A 29 5.09 4.08 28.47
N LYS A 30 5.03 4.80 29.60
CA LYS A 30 3.86 5.60 29.97
C LYS A 30 3.58 6.75 28.99
N LYS A 31 4.63 7.43 28.50
CA LYS A 31 4.48 8.48 27.47
C LYS A 31 3.99 7.90 26.14
N GLN A 32 4.47 6.72 25.74
CA GLN A 32 4.03 6.04 24.53
C GLN A 32 2.58 5.55 24.65
N LEU A 33 2.18 5.05 25.81
CA LEU A 33 0.79 4.65 26.09
C LEU A 33 -0.13 5.87 26.08
N ALA A 34 0.30 7.01 26.63
CA ALA A 34 -0.45 8.28 26.61
C ALA A 34 -0.65 8.79 25.16
N LEU A 35 0.35 8.64 24.28
CA LEU A 35 0.22 8.98 22.86
C LEU A 35 -0.78 8.09 22.16
N LEU A 36 -0.81 6.79 22.48
CA LEU A 36 -1.76 5.83 21.93
C LEU A 36 -3.20 6.14 22.39
N THR A 37 -3.37 6.46 23.68
CA THR A 37 -4.69 6.82 24.24
C THR A 37 -5.17 8.17 23.71
N MET A 38 -4.29 9.14 23.48
CA MET A 38 -4.61 10.41 22.85
C MET A 38 -5.03 10.23 21.39
N GLY A 39 -4.37 9.32 20.64
CA GLY A 39 -4.77 8.94 19.29
C GLY A 39 -6.17 8.30 19.28
N LEU A 40 -6.44 7.40 20.22
CA LEU A 40 -7.74 6.73 20.35
C LEU A 40 -8.85 7.72 20.78
N ALA A 41 -8.56 8.67 21.67
CA ALA A 41 -9.49 9.72 22.09
C ALA A 41 -9.81 10.69 20.95
N LEU A 42 -8.81 11.06 20.12
CA LEU A 42 -9.02 11.84 18.89
C LEU A 42 -9.90 11.08 17.89
N MET A 43 -9.72 9.78 17.77
CA MET A 43 -10.56 8.93 16.92
C MET A 43 -12.02 8.92 17.39
N LEU A 44 -12.27 8.74 18.69
CA LEU A 44 -13.62 8.74 19.26
C LEU A 44 -14.27 10.14 19.16
N GLY A 45 -13.51 11.21 19.41
CA GLY A 45 -13.98 12.59 19.26
C GLY A 45 -14.33 12.94 17.81
N ALA A 46 -13.54 12.47 16.85
CA ALA A 46 -13.79 12.70 15.42
C ALA A 46 -15.02 11.94 14.91
N LEU A 47 -15.25 10.72 15.40
CA LEU A 47 -16.45 9.93 15.09
C LEU A 47 -17.72 10.63 15.60
N THR A 48 -17.68 11.26 16.77
CA THR A 48 -18.82 12.00 17.33
C THR A 48 -19.11 13.30 16.57
N VAL A 49 -18.09 14.04 16.16
CA VAL A 49 -18.25 15.28 15.38
C VAL A 49 -18.79 14.96 13.97
N GLN A 50 -18.35 13.87 13.36
CA GLN A 50 -18.81 13.49 12.03
C GLN A 50 -20.25 12.96 12.04
N ALA A 51 -20.65 12.25 13.10
CA ALA A 51 -22.04 11.82 13.30
C ALA A 51 -23.03 12.98 13.55
N GLN A 52 -22.55 14.08 14.15
CA GLN A 52 -23.37 15.28 14.39
C GLN A 52 -23.57 16.14 13.12
N ASN A 53 -22.68 16.04 12.12
CA ASN A 53 -22.74 16.81 10.88
C ASN A 53 -23.43 16.06 9.71
N SER A 54 -24.02 14.91 9.96
CA SER A 54 -24.84 14.23 8.94
C SER A 54 -26.13 15.03 8.73
N PRO A 55 -26.46 15.41 7.47
CA PRO A 55 -27.72 16.11 7.20
C PRO A 55 -28.89 15.20 7.59
N ALA A 56 -29.86 15.76 8.31
CA ALA A 56 -31.09 15.07 8.62
C ALA A 56 -31.75 14.56 7.32
N PRO A 57 -32.41 13.39 7.32
CA PRO A 57 -33.10 12.89 6.14
C PRO A 57 -34.11 13.93 5.67
N ALA A 58 -33.99 14.35 4.41
CA ALA A 58 -34.88 15.30 3.79
C ALA A 58 -36.30 14.75 3.83
N ALA A 59 -37.23 15.48 4.43
CA ALA A 59 -38.64 15.18 4.38
C ALA A 59 -39.11 15.18 2.89
N PRO A 60 -40.05 14.31 2.50
CA PRO A 60 -40.52 14.26 1.14
C PRO A 60 -41.18 15.59 0.76
N LEU A 61 -40.63 16.29 -0.24
CA LEU A 61 -41.22 17.47 -0.86
C LEU A 61 -42.50 17.03 -1.56
N ALA A 62 -43.63 17.49 -1.03
CA ALA A 62 -44.93 17.40 -1.66
C ALA A 62 -44.88 18.13 -3.03
N ALA A 63 -45.28 17.45 -4.08
CA ALA A 63 -45.40 18.00 -5.41
C ALA A 63 -46.41 19.17 -5.43
N ALA A 64 -45.90 20.38 -5.62
CA ALA A 64 -46.74 21.53 -5.99
C ALA A 64 -47.00 21.49 -7.49
N ALA A 65 -48.23 21.19 -7.85
CA ALA A 65 -48.72 21.34 -9.22
C ALA A 65 -48.74 22.83 -9.59
N SER A 66 -48.03 23.21 -10.65
CA SER A 66 -48.13 24.50 -11.29
C SER A 66 -48.99 24.34 -12.55
N GLU A 67 -50.21 24.89 -12.50
CA GLU A 67 -51.02 25.15 -13.67
C GLU A 67 -50.30 26.14 -14.59
N ALA A 68 -50.12 25.77 -15.84
CA ALA A 68 -49.78 26.70 -16.91
C ALA A 68 -50.76 26.56 -18.05
N ALA A 69 -51.29 27.72 -18.40
CA ALA A 69 -52.41 27.99 -19.27
C ALA A 69 -52.28 27.44 -20.71
N THR A 70 -53.42 27.03 -21.22
CA THR A 70 -53.75 26.68 -22.60
C THR A 70 -53.48 27.82 -23.58
N ALA A 71 -52.73 27.53 -24.65
CA ALA A 71 -52.80 28.27 -25.91
C ALA A 71 -53.20 27.29 -27.02
N GLN A 72 -54.41 27.51 -27.57
CA GLN A 72 -54.97 26.80 -28.73
C GLN A 72 -54.26 27.27 -29.98
N THR A 73 -53.83 26.36 -30.85
CA THR A 73 -53.54 26.64 -32.28
C THR A 73 -54.27 25.62 -33.15
N PRO A 74 -54.71 26.03 -34.37
CA PRO A 74 -55.79 25.36 -35.08
C PRO A 74 -55.36 24.12 -35.88
N MET A 75 -56.28 23.17 -36.03
CA MET A 75 -56.17 21.97 -36.85
C MET A 75 -56.00 22.27 -38.34
N PRO A 76 -55.16 21.50 -39.05
CA PRO A 76 -55.32 21.33 -40.51
C PRO A 76 -55.98 19.98 -40.84
N ALA A 77 -56.63 20.00 -41.99
CA ALA A 77 -57.56 19.05 -42.57
C ALA A 77 -57.10 17.59 -42.68
N GLN A 78 -58.14 16.72 -42.65
CA GLN A 78 -58.07 15.28 -42.94
C GLN A 78 -57.46 14.97 -44.31
N ALA A 79 -56.46 14.11 -44.33
CA ALA A 79 -55.98 13.43 -45.52
C ALA A 79 -56.42 11.94 -45.47
N ALA A 80 -56.76 11.43 -46.64
CA ALA A 80 -57.31 10.09 -46.87
C ALA A 80 -56.41 8.90 -46.45
N PRO A 81 -56.95 7.69 -46.27
CA PRO A 81 -56.22 6.56 -45.73
C PRO A 81 -55.18 6.02 -46.73
N ALA A 82 -53.93 6.05 -46.36
CA ALA A 82 -52.85 5.38 -47.08
C ALA A 82 -52.86 3.86 -46.78
N GLN A 83 -52.75 3.07 -47.85
CA GLN A 83 -52.62 1.61 -47.79
C GLN A 83 -51.46 1.17 -46.92
N ALA A 84 -51.70 0.17 -46.07
CA ALA A 84 -50.71 -0.46 -45.24
C ALA A 84 -49.61 -1.14 -46.10
N ALA A 85 -48.37 -0.66 -45.93
CA ALA A 85 -47.19 -1.35 -46.45
C ALA A 85 -46.93 -2.64 -45.62
N PRO A 86 -46.37 -3.69 -46.22
CA PRO A 86 -46.09 -4.95 -45.48
C PRO A 86 -45.12 -4.69 -44.34
N SER A 87 -45.48 -5.19 -43.16
CA SER A 87 -44.66 -5.16 -41.96
C SER A 87 -43.28 -5.81 -42.24
N SER A 88 -42.25 -4.98 -42.32
CA SER A 88 -40.87 -5.48 -42.28
C SER A 88 -40.62 -6.12 -40.92
N ALA A 89 -40.09 -7.34 -40.94
CA ALA A 89 -39.64 -8.03 -39.73
C ALA A 89 -38.68 -7.13 -38.91
N PRO A 90 -38.72 -7.15 -37.58
CA PRO A 90 -37.87 -6.31 -36.77
C PRO A 90 -36.39 -6.65 -37.07
N THR A 91 -35.66 -5.62 -37.51
CA THR A 91 -34.20 -5.73 -37.66
C THR A 91 -33.62 -6.18 -36.30
N PRO A 92 -32.79 -7.22 -36.24
CA PRO A 92 -32.13 -7.59 -34.98
C PRO A 92 -31.40 -6.39 -34.40
N ALA A 93 -31.57 -6.14 -33.11
CA ALA A 93 -30.86 -5.09 -32.43
C ALA A 93 -29.34 -5.26 -32.69
N PRO A 94 -28.60 -4.18 -32.97
CA PRO A 94 -27.16 -4.28 -33.16
C PRO A 94 -26.55 -4.99 -31.93
N ALA A 95 -25.65 -5.94 -32.15
CA ALA A 95 -24.89 -6.55 -31.08
C ALA A 95 -24.20 -5.44 -30.27
N PRO A 96 -24.11 -5.55 -28.94
CA PRO A 96 -23.42 -4.55 -28.11
C PRO A 96 -22.02 -4.31 -28.68
N ALA A 97 -21.67 -3.07 -28.94
CA ALA A 97 -20.35 -2.71 -29.43
C ALA A 97 -19.30 -3.14 -28.39
N THR A 98 -18.24 -3.82 -28.83
CA THR A 98 -17.12 -4.20 -27.97
C THR A 98 -16.54 -2.92 -27.33
N PRO A 99 -16.35 -2.88 -25.99
CA PRO A 99 -15.77 -1.72 -25.33
C PRO A 99 -14.40 -1.36 -25.94
N VAL A 100 -14.19 -0.08 -26.20
CA VAL A 100 -12.93 0.44 -26.76
C VAL A 100 -12.18 1.20 -25.66
N PRO A 101 -10.87 0.97 -25.48
CA PRO A 101 -10.08 1.69 -24.46
C PRO A 101 -10.21 3.20 -24.56
N ASN A 102 -10.52 3.84 -23.43
CA ASN A 102 -10.54 5.30 -23.33
C ASN A 102 -9.11 5.86 -23.38
N LYS A 103 -8.90 6.88 -24.23
CA LYS A 103 -7.56 7.49 -24.39
C LYS A 103 -7.08 8.21 -23.13
N GLY A 104 -7.99 8.85 -22.37
CA GLY A 104 -7.69 9.52 -21.11
C GLY A 104 -7.25 8.53 -20.04
N ASP A 105 -7.99 7.42 -19.87
CA ASP A 105 -7.66 6.36 -18.93
C ASP A 105 -6.35 5.68 -19.31
N THR A 106 -6.13 5.39 -20.59
CA THR A 106 -4.87 4.81 -21.08
C THR A 106 -3.69 5.73 -20.81
N ALA A 107 -3.82 7.04 -21.07
CA ALA A 107 -2.78 8.03 -20.80
C ALA A 107 -2.49 8.13 -19.29
N TRP A 108 -3.54 8.20 -18.46
CA TRP A 108 -3.41 8.23 -17.01
C TRP A 108 -2.68 6.98 -16.49
N MET A 109 -3.11 5.80 -16.91
CA MET A 109 -2.52 4.53 -16.45
C MET A 109 -1.07 4.36 -16.89
N THR A 110 -0.70 4.85 -18.08
CA THR A 110 0.70 4.88 -18.54
C THR A 110 1.55 5.79 -17.66
N VAL A 111 1.05 6.99 -17.32
CA VAL A 111 1.74 7.92 -16.41
C VAL A 111 1.81 7.35 -15.00
N ALA A 112 0.71 6.79 -14.48
CA ALA A 112 0.67 6.16 -13.17
C ALA A 112 1.69 5.02 -13.06
N THR A 113 1.79 4.17 -14.09
CA THR A 113 2.82 3.11 -14.16
C THR A 113 4.23 3.68 -14.07
N ALA A 114 4.54 4.71 -14.86
CA ALA A 114 5.84 5.37 -14.82
C ALA A 114 6.16 6.00 -13.45
N LEU A 115 5.15 6.59 -12.77
CA LEU A 115 5.29 7.12 -11.42
C LEU A 115 5.61 6.03 -10.40
N VAL A 116 5.01 4.83 -10.51
CA VAL A 116 5.32 3.72 -9.59
C VAL A 116 6.71 3.13 -9.88
N ILE A 117 7.15 3.06 -11.13
CA ILE A 117 8.55 2.71 -11.45
C ILE A 117 9.49 3.74 -10.83
N PHE A 118 9.18 5.02 -10.95
CA PHE A 118 9.98 6.12 -10.41
C PHE A 118 10.07 6.09 -8.87
N MET A 119 8.97 5.75 -8.17
CA MET A 119 9.05 5.60 -6.72
C MET A 119 9.84 4.35 -6.29
N THR A 120 9.84 3.28 -7.09
CA THR A 120 10.52 2.03 -6.77
C THR A 120 12.02 2.13 -7.00
N ILE A 121 12.44 2.43 -8.23
CA ILE A 121 13.86 2.36 -8.61
C ILE A 121 14.65 3.49 -7.98
N PRO A 122 14.43 4.79 -8.27
CA PRO A 122 15.17 5.84 -7.56
C PRO A 122 14.60 6.10 -6.15
N GLY A 123 13.28 6.11 -5.95
CA GLY A 123 12.67 6.51 -4.69
C GLY A 123 13.03 5.59 -3.52
N LEU A 124 12.65 4.32 -3.58
CA LEU A 124 12.92 3.34 -2.54
C LEU A 124 14.41 3.07 -2.39
N ALA A 125 15.15 2.98 -3.51
CA ALA A 125 16.59 2.76 -3.48
C ALA A 125 17.32 3.89 -2.73
N LEU A 126 17.01 5.16 -3.01
CA LEU A 126 17.61 6.29 -2.31
C LEU A 126 17.15 6.42 -0.85
N PHE A 127 15.88 6.13 -0.58
CA PHE A 127 15.35 6.12 0.79
C PHE A 127 16.11 5.10 1.65
N TYR A 128 16.20 3.85 1.19
CA TYR A 128 16.93 2.79 1.89
C TYR A 128 18.44 3.02 1.87
N GLY A 129 18.99 3.42 0.71
CA GLY A 129 20.40 3.73 0.55
C GLY A 129 20.90 4.78 1.53
N GLY A 130 20.12 5.84 1.77
CA GLY A 130 20.44 6.86 2.76
C GLY A 130 20.38 6.38 4.21
N LEU A 131 19.53 5.38 4.51
CA LEU A 131 19.32 4.85 5.85
C LEU A 131 20.40 3.87 6.32
N VAL A 132 21.02 3.12 5.40
CA VAL A 132 22.10 2.18 5.74
C VAL A 132 23.42 2.89 6.01
N ARG A 133 24.40 2.16 6.56
CA ARG A 133 25.78 2.67 6.69
C ARG A 133 26.41 2.83 5.30
N SER A 134 27.27 3.84 5.11
CA SER A 134 27.87 4.21 3.81
C SER A 134 28.54 3.06 3.06
N LYS A 135 29.07 2.08 3.77
CA LYS A 135 29.74 0.89 3.25
C LYS A 135 28.78 -0.20 2.72
N ASN A 136 27.45 0.03 2.81
CA ASN A 136 26.41 -0.89 2.35
C ASN A 136 25.40 -0.20 1.41
N MET A 137 25.71 1.03 0.98
CA MET A 137 24.79 1.80 0.15
C MET A 137 24.56 1.15 -1.20
N LEU A 138 25.63 0.84 -1.95
CA LEU A 138 25.52 0.23 -3.28
C LEU A 138 24.89 -1.16 -3.21
N SER A 139 25.20 -1.93 -2.18
CA SER A 139 24.59 -3.23 -1.97
C SER A 139 23.07 -3.14 -1.86
N VAL A 140 22.53 -2.16 -1.13
CA VAL A 140 21.09 -1.96 -1.01
C VAL A 140 20.48 -1.43 -2.32
N LEU A 141 21.13 -0.47 -2.98
CA LEU A 141 20.71 0.00 -4.30
C LEU A 141 20.65 -1.15 -5.31
N MET A 142 21.69 -1.98 -5.34
CA MET A 142 21.79 -3.16 -6.21
C MET A 142 20.67 -4.16 -5.92
N GLN A 143 20.37 -4.43 -4.65
CA GLN A 143 19.28 -5.31 -4.26
C GLN A 143 17.92 -4.77 -4.74
N VAL A 144 17.60 -3.51 -4.50
CA VAL A 144 16.33 -2.90 -4.95
C VAL A 144 16.21 -2.93 -6.48
N PHE A 145 17.27 -2.52 -7.18
CA PHE A 145 17.27 -2.41 -8.64
C PHE A 145 17.14 -3.78 -9.32
N VAL A 146 17.95 -4.76 -8.89
CA VAL A 146 17.98 -6.09 -9.52
C VAL A 146 16.76 -6.92 -9.13
N VAL A 147 16.24 -6.80 -7.89
CA VAL A 147 14.97 -7.43 -7.51
C VAL A 147 13.83 -6.88 -8.39
N THR A 148 13.79 -5.57 -8.61
CA THR A 148 12.78 -4.97 -9.50
C THR A 148 12.85 -5.56 -10.91
N ALA A 149 14.05 -5.63 -11.49
CA ALA A 149 14.25 -6.21 -12.82
C ALA A 149 13.88 -7.71 -12.88
N LEU A 150 14.27 -8.47 -11.86
CA LEU A 150 13.95 -9.90 -11.74
C LEU A 150 12.43 -10.10 -11.71
N ILE A 151 11.72 -9.35 -10.87
CA ILE A 151 10.27 -9.50 -10.73
C ILE A 151 9.53 -9.09 -12.02
N TYR A 152 9.98 -8.06 -12.74
CA TYR A 152 9.40 -7.72 -14.05
C TYR A 152 9.52 -8.87 -15.06
N VAL A 153 10.67 -9.54 -15.10
CA VAL A 153 10.84 -10.72 -15.96
C VAL A 153 9.91 -11.86 -15.52
N LEU A 154 9.87 -12.20 -14.25
CA LEU A 154 9.02 -13.27 -13.73
C LEU A 154 7.52 -12.95 -13.89
N TRP A 155 7.15 -11.66 -13.81
CA TRP A 155 5.79 -11.20 -14.03
C TRP A 155 5.29 -11.55 -15.44
N VAL A 156 6.11 -11.24 -16.45
CA VAL A 156 5.79 -11.55 -17.84
C VAL A 156 5.82 -13.06 -18.10
N VAL A 157 6.75 -13.78 -17.47
CA VAL A 157 6.88 -15.23 -17.68
C VAL A 157 5.69 -16.00 -17.12
N TYR A 158 5.28 -15.76 -15.87
CA TYR A 158 4.18 -16.49 -15.23
C TYR A 158 3.38 -15.68 -14.21
N GLY A 159 3.94 -14.60 -13.68
CA GLY A 159 3.36 -13.86 -12.56
C GLY A 159 1.99 -13.28 -12.88
N TYR A 160 1.85 -12.64 -14.05
CA TYR A 160 0.57 -12.10 -14.50
C TYR A 160 -0.49 -13.19 -14.61
N SER A 161 -0.13 -14.36 -15.17
CA SER A 161 -1.04 -15.48 -15.30
C SER A 161 -1.56 -15.98 -13.95
N LEU A 162 -0.66 -16.16 -12.98
CA LEU A 162 -1.03 -16.67 -11.66
C LEU A 162 -1.76 -15.64 -10.78
N ALA A 163 -1.59 -14.33 -11.04
CA ALA A 163 -2.30 -13.29 -10.31
C ALA A 163 -3.67 -12.97 -10.93
N PHE A 164 -3.77 -12.92 -12.28
CA PHE A 164 -4.94 -12.38 -12.99
C PHE A 164 -5.44 -13.28 -14.13
N GLY A 165 -4.86 -14.46 -14.33
CA GLY A 165 -5.27 -15.41 -15.37
C GLY A 165 -6.25 -16.45 -14.85
N GLY A 166 -7.48 -16.45 -15.39
CA GLY A 166 -8.50 -17.46 -15.11
C GLY A 166 -9.07 -17.43 -13.70
N ASP A 167 -10.10 -18.25 -13.49
CA ASP A 167 -10.85 -18.35 -12.25
C ASP A 167 -10.08 -19.11 -11.17
N GLY A 168 -10.36 -18.79 -9.92
CA GLY A 168 -9.78 -19.48 -8.77
C GLY A 168 -9.90 -18.68 -7.47
N ALA A 169 -10.04 -19.38 -6.34
CA ALA A 169 -10.17 -18.73 -5.05
C ALA A 169 -8.83 -18.21 -4.48
N PHE A 170 -7.71 -18.87 -4.80
CA PHE A 170 -6.41 -18.63 -4.14
C PHE A 170 -5.29 -18.25 -5.10
N ILE A 171 -5.35 -18.69 -6.34
CA ILE A 171 -4.33 -18.44 -7.36
C ILE A 171 -4.97 -18.64 -8.74
N GLY A 172 -4.54 -17.85 -9.72
CA GLY A 172 -4.98 -17.95 -11.10
C GLY A 172 -4.39 -19.17 -11.84
N THR A 173 -4.74 -19.30 -13.11
CA THR A 173 -4.32 -20.39 -14.00
C THR A 173 -3.01 -20.08 -14.73
N LEU A 174 -2.54 -21.03 -15.54
CA LEU A 174 -1.38 -20.85 -16.42
C LEU A 174 -1.75 -20.45 -17.86
N ASP A 175 -2.99 -20.04 -18.11
CA ASP A 175 -3.50 -19.77 -19.46
C ASP A 175 -2.84 -18.55 -20.13
N LYS A 176 -2.37 -17.59 -19.32
CA LYS A 176 -1.68 -16.39 -19.78
C LYS A 176 -0.17 -16.39 -19.55
N VAL A 177 0.43 -17.57 -19.34
CA VAL A 177 1.90 -17.71 -19.23
C VAL A 177 2.58 -17.15 -20.48
N PHE A 178 3.69 -16.43 -20.30
CA PHE A 178 4.38 -15.66 -21.35
C PHE A 178 3.47 -14.61 -22.04
N LEU A 179 2.47 -14.09 -21.33
CA LEU A 179 1.44 -13.19 -21.85
C LEU A 179 0.67 -13.75 -23.05
N LYS A 180 0.48 -15.09 -23.10
CA LYS A 180 -0.29 -15.73 -24.16
C LYS A 180 -1.68 -15.13 -24.27
N GLY A 181 -2.05 -14.66 -25.47
CA GLY A 181 -3.34 -14.03 -25.76
C GLY A 181 -3.44 -12.55 -25.33
N VAL A 182 -2.40 -11.99 -24.71
CA VAL A 182 -2.31 -10.55 -24.41
C VAL A 182 -1.68 -9.85 -25.63
N THR A 183 -2.47 -8.99 -26.27
CA THR A 183 -2.08 -8.29 -27.51
C THR A 183 -2.34 -6.78 -27.37
N PRO A 184 -1.90 -5.94 -28.32
CA PRO A 184 -2.28 -4.51 -28.33
C PRO A 184 -3.79 -4.25 -28.35
N GLU A 185 -4.57 -5.21 -28.85
CA GLU A 185 -6.03 -5.14 -28.97
C GLU A 185 -6.77 -5.75 -27.77
N SER A 186 -6.09 -6.57 -26.94
CA SER A 186 -6.72 -7.13 -25.75
C SER A 186 -6.95 -6.06 -24.69
N VAL A 187 -8.05 -6.20 -23.94
CA VAL A 187 -8.50 -5.20 -22.96
C VAL A 187 -8.63 -5.81 -21.57
N ALA A 188 -8.43 -5.00 -20.57
CA ALA A 188 -8.72 -5.30 -19.17
C ALA A 188 -9.88 -4.42 -18.69
N ALA A 189 -10.78 -5.00 -17.90
CA ALA A 189 -11.86 -4.29 -17.25
C ALA A 189 -11.32 -3.29 -16.21
N THR A 190 -12.05 -2.19 -16.05
CA THR A 190 -11.87 -1.25 -14.95
C THR A 190 -12.94 -1.49 -13.87
N PHE A 191 -13.28 -0.48 -13.08
CA PHE A 191 -14.36 -0.57 -12.08
C PHE A 191 -15.69 -0.02 -12.58
N SER A 192 -15.76 0.57 -13.78
CA SER A 192 -16.99 1.09 -14.38
C SER A 192 -17.45 0.20 -15.53
N LYS A 193 -18.78 -0.06 -15.60
CA LYS A 193 -19.36 -0.85 -16.70
C LYS A 193 -19.10 -0.18 -18.04
N GLY A 194 -18.69 -0.97 -19.03
CA GLY A 194 -18.39 -0.51 -20.39
C GLY A 194 -17.08 0.25 -20.52
N VAL A 195 -16.28 0.37 -19.46
CA VAL A 195 -14.98 1.06 -19.46
C VAL A 195 -13.84 0.04 -19.37
N VAL A 196 -12.91 0.14 -20.31
CA VAL A 196 -11.76 -0.76 -20.42
C VAL A 196 -10.47 0.02 -20.69
N ILE A 197 -9.33 -0.57 -20.33
CA ILE A 197 -7.99 -0.11 -20.70
C ILE A 197 -7.27 -1.19 -21.51
N PRO A 198 -6.20 -0.86 -22.27
CA PRO A 198 -5.39 -1.90 -22.91
C PRO A 198 -4.84 -2.87 -21.86
N GLU A 199 -4.97 -4.17 -22.10
CA GLU A 199 -4.51 -5.19 -21.14
C GLU A 199 -3.01 -5.09 -20.90
N LEU A 200 -2.20 -4.73 -21.91
CA LEU A 200 -0.76 -4.49 -21.75
C LEU A 200 -0.46 -3.36 -20.75
N THR A 201 -1.30 -2.32 -20.68
CA THR A 201 -1.17 -1.24 -19.70
C THR A 201 -1.47 -1.75 -18.29
N PHE A 202 -2.52 -2.58 -18.13
CA PHE A 202 -2.83 -3.23 -16.86
C PHE A 202 -1.71 -4.18 -16.41
N VAL A 203 -1.17 -5.00 -17.32
CA VAL A 203 0.00 -5.87 -17.07
C VAL A 203 1.18 -5.07 -16.55
N ALA A 204 1.53 -3.97 -17.22
CA ALA A 204 2.65 -3.11 -16.84
C ALA A 204 2.43 -2.44 -15.48
N PHE A 205 1.21 -1.96 -15.22
CA PHE A 205 0.87 -1.33 -13.94
C PHE A 205 0.99 -2.34 -12.77
N GLN A 206 0.37 -3.50 -12.89
CA GLN A 206 0.40 -4.53 -11.86
C GLN A 206 1.80 -5.12 -11.62
N ALA A 207 2.66 -5.17 -12.66
CA ALA A 207 4.07 -5.55 -12.51
C ALA A 207 4.79 -4.66 -11.51
N THR A 208 4.49 -3.35 -11.47
CA THR A 208 5.15 -2.40 -10.58
C THR A 208 4.83 -2.67 -9.11
N PHE A 209 3.61 -3.13 -8.81
CA PHE A 209 3.20 -3.53 -7.46
C PHE A 209 3.92 -4.79 -6.99
N ALA A 210 4.04 -5.78 -7.85
CA ALA A 210 4.81 -6.99 -7.58
C ALA A 210 6.28 -6.69 -7.25
N ALA A 211 6.90 -5.84 -8.06
CA ALA A 211 8.31 -5.48 -7.93
C ALA A 211 8.58 -4.70 -6.65
N ILE A 212 7.81 -3.64 -6.36
CA ILE A 212 8.02 -2.86 -5.15
C ILE A 212 7.77 -3.67 -3.88
N THR A 213 6.78 -4.58 -3.90
CA THR A 213 6.48 -5.43 -2.74
C THR A 213 7.68 -6.29 -2.36
N CYS A 214 8.33 -6.93 -3.32
CA CYS A 214 9.56 -7.70 -3.08
C CYS A 214 10.72 -6.79 -2.64
N ALA A 215 10.88 -5.63 -3.27
CA ALA A 215 11.94 -4.67 -2.95
C ALA A 215 11.81 -4.09 -1.52
N LEU A 216 10.58 -3.91 -1.01
CA LEU A 216 10.35 -3.43 0.36
C LEU A 216 10.97 -4.36 1.41
N ILE A 217 10.93 -5.69 1.21
CA ILE A 217 11.42 -6.67 2.18
C ILE A 217 12.91 -6.51 2.44
N VAL A 218 13.68 -6.06 1.43
CA VAL A 218 15.13 -5.84 1.50
C VAL A 218 15.52 -4.96 2.70
N GLY A 219 14.72 -3.94 3.01
CA GLY A 219 14.98 -3.04 4.13
C GLY A 219 15.07 -3.74 5.49
N ALA A 220 14.36 -4.84 5.69
CA ALA A 220 14.33 -5.51 6.99
C ALA A 220 15.65 -6.25 7.34
N PHE A 221 16.38 -6.72 6.34
CA PHE A 221 17.61 -7.49 6.52
C PHE A 221 18.84 -6.86 5.85
N ALA A 222 18.74 -5.61 5.46
CA ALA A 222 19.87 -4.87 4.89
C ALA A 222 21.15 -5.01 5.72
N GLU A 223 22.30 -4.91 5.03
CA GLU A 223 23.67 -4.93 5.59
C GLU A 223 24.22 -6.31 6.01
N ARG A 224 23.48 -7.43 5.83
CA ARG A 224 23.97 -8.75 6.32
C ARG A 224 23.59 -9.97 5.48
N VAL A 225 22.88 -9.81 4.38
CA VAL A 225 22.37 -10.91 3.55
C VAL A 225 23.13 -11.01 2.25
N LYS A 226 23.46 -12.24 1.83
CA LYS A 226 24.07 -12.52 0.54
C LYS A 226 23.16 -12.05 -0.60
N PHE A 227 23.72 -11.40 -1.61
CA PHE A 227 22.94 -10.92 -2.76
C PHE A 227 22.19 -12.05 -3.48
N SER A 228 22.84 -13.20 -3.72
CA SER A 228 22.18 -14.37 -4.31
C SER A 228 21.03 -14.92 -3.47
N ALA A 229 21.15 -14.84 -2.13
CA ALA A 229 20.10 -15.25 -1.21
C ALA A 229 18.87 -14.34 -1.31
N VAL A 230 19.05 -13.04 -1.47
CA VAL A 230 17.96 -12.08 -1.70
C VAL A 230 17.21 -12.44 -2.98
N LEU A 231 17.93 -12.70 -4.08
CA LEU A 231 17.30 -13.02 -5.36
C LEU A 231 16.49 -14.33 -5.30
N LEU A 232 17.07 -15.39 -4.75
CA LEU A 232 16.38 -16.68 -4.63
C LEU A 232 15.17 -16.60 -3.68
N PHE A 233 15.32 -15.88 -2.56
CA PHE A 233 14.21 -15.60 -1.65
C PHE A 233 13.07 -14.88 -2.37
N CYS A 234 13.38 -13.82 -3.13
CA CYS A 234 12.37 -13.06 -3.87
C CYS A 234 11.63 -13.92 -4.89
N VAL A 235 12.30 -14.82 -5.61
CA VAL A 235 11.64 -15.77 -6.54
C VAL A 235 10.63 -16.64 -5.79
N LEU A 236 11.03 -17.26 -4.68
CA LEU A 236 10.16 -18.14 -3.91
C LEU A 236 9.00 -17.37 -3.25
N TRP A 237 9.30 -16.26 -2.60
CA TRP A 237 8.29 -15.49 -1.89
C TRP A 237 7.31 -14.80 -2.84
N PHE A 238 7.79 -14.24 -3.97
CA PHE A 238 6.94 -13.71 -5.02
C PHE A 238 5.94 -14.77 -5.50
N THR A 239 6.45 -15.97 -5.84
CA THR A 239 5.63 -17.05 -6.39
C THR A 239 4.60 -17.57 -5.40
N PHE A 240 5.00 -17.81 -4.15
CA PHE A 240 4.15 -18.52 -3.17
C PHE A 240 3.48 -17.61 -2.14
N SER A 241 3.86 -16.32 -2.04
CA SER A 241 3.17 -15.38 -1.16
C SER A 241 2.51 -14.25 -1.93
N TYR A 242 3.28 -13.50 -2.72
CA TYR A 242 2.72 -12.33 -3.41
C TYR A 242 1.61 -12.69 -4.38
N LEU A 243 1.85 -13.64 -5.30
CA LEU A 243 0.88 -14.00 -6.34
C LEU A 243 -0.44 -14.53 -5.76
N PRO A 244 -0.44 -15.48 -4.79
CA PRO A 244 -1.69 -15.91 -4.16
C PRO A 244 -2.42 -14.78 -3.42
N ILE A 245 -1.72 -13.92 -2.67
CA ILE A 245 -2.39 -12.82 -1.96
C ILE A 245 -2.96 -11.81 -2.96
N ALA A 246 -2.23 -11.45 -4.03
CA ALA A 246 -2.72 -10.55 -5.07
C ALA A 246 -3.97 -11.10 -5.75
N HIS A 247 -3.97 -12.40 -6.10
CA HIS A 247 -5.12 -13.06 -6.69
C HIS A 247 -6.32 -13.09 -5.73
N MET A 248 -6.11 -13.51 -4.49
CA MET A 248 -7.18 -13.57 -3.49
C MET A 248 -7.87 -12.23 -3.26
N VAL A 249 -7.13 -11.11 -3.33
CA VAL A 249 -7.64 -9.77 -2.98
C VAL A 249 -8.18 -9.02 -4.20
N TRP A 250 -7.55 -9.17 -5.37
CA TRP A 250 -7.80 -8.29 -6.51
C TRP A 250 -8.41 -8.96 -7.73
N TYR A 251 -8.42 -10.32 -7.80
CA TYR A 251 -8.96 -10.98 -8.98
C TYR A 251 -10.48 -11.09 -8.94
N TRP A 252 -11.12 -10.64 -10.01
CA TRP A 252 -12.53 -10.84 -10.36
C TRP A 252 -12.76 -10.58 -11.85
N ALA A 253 -13.90 -11.02 -12.37
CA ALA A 253 -14.18 -10.95 -13.81
C ALA A 253 -14.53 -9.54 -14.34
N GLY A 254 -14.55 -8.52 -13.47
CA GLY A 254 -14.89 -7.16 -13.84
C GLY A 254 -16.40 -6.86 -13.79
N PRO A 255 -16.78 -5.55 -13.88
CA PRO A 255 -18.16 -5.10 -13.68
C PRO A 255 -19.13 -5.53 -14.79
N ASP A 256 -18.64 -5.69 -16.03
CA ASP A 256 -19.48 -6.07 -17.17
C ASP A 256 -19.95 -7.53 -17.10
N ALA A 257 -19.27 -8.39 -16.34
CA ALA A 257 -19.70 -9.75 -16.07
C ALA A 257 -20.92 -9.82 -15.12
N ILE A 258 -21.28 -8.71 -14.45
CA ILE A 258 -22.40 -8.64 -13.50
C ILE A 258 -23.58 -7.91 -14.13
N THR A 259 -24.58 -8.65 -14.59
CA THR A 259 -25.80 -8.12 -15.20
C THR A 259 -27.02 -8.23 -14.28
N ASP A 260 -27.01 -9.22 -13.38
CA ASP A 260 -28.08 -9.53 -12.45
C ASP A 260 -27.55 -10.27 -11.20
N ALA A 261 -28.42 -10.62 -10.27
CA ALA A 261 -28.03 -11.34 -9.04
C ALA A 261 -27.38 -12.69 -9.32
N LYS A 262 -27.82 -13.44 -10.36
CA LYS A 262 -27.28 -14.75 -10.68
C LYS A 262 -25.86 -14.65 -11.26
N THR A 263 -25.60 -13.68 -12.10
CA THR A 263 -24.26 -13.41 -12.63
C THR A 263 -23.32 -12.90 -11.52
N LEU A 264 -23.81 -12.11 -10.56
CA LEU A 264 -23.05 -11.73 -9.37
C LEU A 264 -22.63 -12.93 -8.54
N GLU A 265 -23.53 -13.90 -8.31
CA GLU A 265 -23.19 -15.16 -7.62
C GLU A 265 -22.08 -15.93 -8.38
N THR A 266 -22.19 -16.01 -9.70
CA THR A 266 -21.18 -16.68 -10.54
C THR A 266 -19.84 -15.98 -10.47
N VAL A 267 -19.80 -14.64 -10.60
CA VAL A 267 -18.57 -13.86 -10.49
C VAL A 267 -17.94 -14.01 -9.10
N THR A 268 -18.76 -13.97 -8.05
CA THR A 268 -18.28 -14.12 -6.66
C THR A 268 -17.70 -15.52 -6.41
N ALA A 269 -18.31 -16.58 -6.98
CA ALA A 269 -17.82 -17.95 -6.81
C ALA A 269 -16.46 -18.20 -7.50
N ASN A 270 -16.17 -17.45 -8.56
CA ASN A 270 -14.97 -17.59 -9.38
C ASN A 270 -13.87 -16.54 -9.06
N ALA A 271 -14.19 -15.54 -8.25
CA ALA A 271 -13.26 -14.49 -7.84
C ALA A 271 -12.26 -14.94 -6.77
N GLY A 272 -11.24 -14.13 -6.53
CA GLY A 272 -10.33 -14.31 -5.42
C GLY A 272 -11.07 -14.38 -4.06
N TRP A 273 -10.64 -15.28 -3.20
CA TRP A 273 -11.36 -15.62 -1.97
C TRP A 273 -11.61 -14.44 -1.03
N LEU A 274 -10.66 -13.51 -0.90
CA LEU A 274 -10.83 -12.31 -0.06
C LEU A 274 -11.71 -11.26 -0.75
N TRP A 275 -11.61 -11.13 -2.07
CA TRP A 275 -12.53 -10.30 -2.85
C TRP A 275 -13.98 -10.78 -2.69
N ALA A 276 -14.21 -12.10 -2.83
CA ALA A 276 -15.51 -12.72 -2.67
C ALA A 276 -16.12 -12.52 -1.27
N LYS A 277 -15.29 -12.29 -0.25
CA LYS A 277 -15.72 -11.93 1.11
C LYS A 277 -16.01 -10.43 1.28
N GLY A 278 -15.75 -9.61 0.29
CA GLY A 278 -15.91 -8.17 0.32
C GLY A 278 -14.76 -7.41 0.98
N ALA A 279 -13.55 -7.98 1.03
CA ALA A 279 -12.37 -7.28 1.52
C ALA A 279 -12.04 -6.08 0.61
N LEU A 280 -11.86 -4.91 1.22
CA LEU A 280 -11.51 -3.68 0.55
C LEU A 280 -10.00 -3.43 0.69
N ASP A 281 -9.30 -3.43 -0.42
CA ASP A 281 -7.87 -3.07 -0.50
C ASP A 281 -7.59 -2.35 -1.80
N PHE A 282 -7.74 -1.02 -1.79
CA PHE A 282 -7.73 -0.20 -3.01
C PHE A 282 -6.42 -0.28 -3.77
N ALA A 283 -5.31 -0.20 -3.05
CA ALA A 283 -3.99 -0.14 -3.67
C ALA A 283 -2.91 -1.00 -2.96
N GLY A 284 -3.27 -1.93 -2.07
CA GLY A 284 -2.32 -2.91 -1.55
C GLY A 284 -1.93 -2.77 -0.07
N GLY A 285 -2.85 -2.34 0.77
CA GLY A 285 -2.61 -2.37 2.22
C GLY A 285 -2.30 -3.77 2.73
N THR A 286 -3.04 -4.78 2.28
CA THR A 286 -2.79 -6.20 2.54
C THR A 286 -1.79 -6.78 1.56
N VAL A 287 -2.03 -6.62 0.26
CA VAL A 287 -1.23 -7.26 -0.80
C VAL A 287 0.23 -6.82 -0.78
N VAL A 288 0.49 -5.56 -0.55
CA VAL A 288 1.85 -4.98 -0.56
C VAL A 288 2.40 -4.83 0.85
N HIS A 289 1.76 -3.99 1.69
CA HIS A 289 2.39 -3.50 2.90
C HIS A 289 2.40 -4.50 4.05
N ILE A 290 1.27 -5.13 4.37
CA ILE A 290 1.24 -6.18 5.41
C ILE A 290 2.08 -7.36 4.96
N ASN A 291 1.94 -7.78 3.72
CA ASN A 291 2.63 -8.93 3.14
C ASN A 291 4.16 -8.75 3.21
N ALA A 292 4.70 -7.63 2.69
CA ALA A 292 6.13 -7.34 2.76
C ALA A 292 6.62 -7.09 4.19
N GLY A 293 5.83 -6.38 5.02
CA GLY A 293 6.19 -6.08 6.40
C GLY A 293 6.37 -7.35 7.24
N VAL A 294 5.45 -8.30 7.10
CA VAL A 294 5.51 -9.59 7.80
C VAL A 294 6.67 -10.44 7.31
N ALA A 295 6.89 -10.52 5.99
CA ALA A 295 8.03 -11.24 5.42
C ALA A 295 9.36 -10.65 5.91
N GLY A 296 9.46 -9.32 6.01
CA GLY A 296 10.61 -8.63 6.57
C GLY A 296 10.86 -8.96 8.04
N LEU A 297 9.81 -8.97 8.86
CA LEU A 297 9.91 -9.34 10.28
C LEU A 297 10.40 -10.79 10.46
N VAL A 298 9.84 -11.73 9.70
CA VAL A 298 10.29 -13.13 9.70
C VAL A 298 11.76 -13.21 9.28
N GLY A 299 12.17 -12.47 8.24
CA GLY A 299 13.55 -12.39 7.81
C GLY A 299 14.49 -11.84 8.90
N ALA A 300 14.07 -10.80 9.60
CA ALA A 300 14.84 -10.23 10.70
C ALA A 300 15.12 -11.25 11.82
N TYR A 301 14.18 -12.17 12.10
CA TYR A 301 14.38 -13.26 13.07
C TYR A 301 15.23 -14.39 12.51
N VAL A 302 14.96 -14.88 11.30
CA VAL A 302 15.64 -16.05 10.73
C VAL A 302 17.11 -15.77 10.44
N ILE A 303 17.41 -14.58 9.90
CA ILE A 303 18.78 -14.14 9.55
C ILE A 303 19.56 -13.72 10.79
N GLY A 304 18.87 -13.23 11.82
CA GLY A 304 19.46 -12.78 13.07
C GLY A 304 19.92 -11.32 13.04
N LYS A 305 20.48 -10.86 14.16
CA LYS A 305 20.88 -9.47 14.38
C LYS A 305 22.20 -9.14 13.66
N ARG A 306 22.34 -7.89 13.20
CA ARG A 306 23.61 -7.36 12.67
C ARG A 306 24.71 -7.42 13.72
N VAL A 307 25.93 -7.59 13.26
CA VAL A 307 27.13 -7.51 14.12
C VAL A 307 27.17 -6.12 14.78
N GLY A 308 27.31 -6.08 16.09
CA GLY A 308 27.30 -4.85 16.87
C GLY A 308 25.90 -4.29 17.19
N TYR A 309 24.79 -4.95 16.79
CA TYR A 309 23.43 -4.47 17.09
C TYR A 309 23.19 -4.22 18.57
N GLY A 310 22.75 -3.00 18.91
CA GLY A 310 22.54 -2.56 20.29
C GLY A 310 23.80 -2.23 21.10
N LYS A 311 24.99 -2.39 20.51
CA LYS A 311 26.30 -2.06 21.11
C LYS A 311 27.02 -0.95 20.33
N GLU A 312 26.91 -0.95 19.02
CA GLU A 312 27.52 0.02 18.11
C GLU A 312 26.46 0.96 17.52
N ALA A 313 26.85 2.18 17.15
CA ALA A 313 25.98 3.11 16.47
C ALA A 313 25.76 2.64 15.02
N MET A 314 24.47 2.51 14.62
CA MET A 314 24.07 2.15 13.26
C MET A 314 23.23 3.30 12.66
N ALA A 315 23.82 4.50 12.71
CA ALA A 315 23.15 5.69 12.21
C ALA A 315 23.08 5.69 10.68
N PRO A 316 21.99 6.24 10.09
CA PRO A 316 21.89 6.54 8.67
C PRO A 316 23.11 7.38 8.22
N HIS A 317 23.72 7.03 7.09
CA HIS A 317 24.87 7.79 6.61
C HIS A 317 24.49 9.08 5.89
N SER A 318 23.29 9.16 5.31
CA SER A 318 22.85 10.32 4.52
C SER A 318 21.34 10.56 4.66
N LEU A 319 20.96 11.40 5.62
CA LEU A 319 19.55 11.82 5.75
C LEU A 319 19.08 12.69 4.58
N THR A 320 20.00 13.35 3.85
CA THR A 320 19.67 14.07 2.62
C THR A 320 19.16 13.12 1.54
N LEU A 321 19.86 11.99 1.29
CA LEU A 321 19.41 10.97 0.34
C LEU A 321 18.11 10.31 0.81
N THR A 322 17.98 10.04 2.11
CA THR A 322 16.73 9.52 2.70
C THR A 322 15.56 10.46 2.43
N MET A 323 15.75 11.79 2.63
CA MET A 323 14.71 12.78 2.36
C MET A 323 14.36 12.85 0.87
N VAL A 324 15.35 12.86 -0.01
CA VAL A 324 15.13 12.85 -1.47
C VAL A 324 14.35 11.60 -1.87
N GLY A 325 14.76 10.42 -1.38
CA GLY A 325 14.06 9.16 -1.60
C GLY A 325 12.61 9.20 -1.10
N ALA A 326 12.37 9.71 0.11
CA ALA A 326 11.02 9.88 0.66
C ALA A 326 10.15 10.83 -0.19
N ALA A 327 10.73 11.92 -0.71
CA ALA A 327 10.02 12.85 -1.58
C ALA A 327 9.63 12.19 -2.92
N ILE A 328 10.53 11.40 -3.51
CA ILE A 328 10.26 10.64 -4.73
C ILE A 328 9.18 9.57 -4.47
N LEU A 329 9.25 8.87 -3.32
CA LEU A 329 8.20 7.94 -2.89
C LEU A 329 6.84 8.64 -2.80
N TRP A 330 6.77 9.84 -2.20
CA TRP A 330 5.53 10.58 -2.09
C TRP A 330 4.94 10.93 -3.46
N VAL A 331 5.75 11.50 -4.37
CA VAL A 331 5.29 11.86 -5.72
C VAL A 331 4.83 10.62 -6.49
N GLY A 332 5.59 9.52 -6.47
CA GLY A 332 5.25 8.30 -7.17
C GLY A 332 4.00 7.60 -6.60
N TRP A 333 3.71 7.84 -5.31
CA TRP A 333 2.53 7.24 -4.65
C TRP A 333 1.20 7.79 -5.16
N PHE A 334 1.19 8.94 -5.82
CA PHE A 334 0.01 9.38 -6.57
C PHE A 334 -0.31 8.43 -7.72
N GLY A 335 0.72 7.93 -8.44
CA GLY A 335 0.55 6.86 -9.42
C GLY A 335 0.12 5.54 -8.77
N PHE A 336 0.70 5.20 -7.63
CA PHE A 336 0.37 3.98 -6.90
C PHE A 336 -1.09 3.97 -6.43
N ASN A 337 -1.52 4.97 -5.69
CA ASN A 337 -2.86 5.05 -5.11
C ASN A 337 -3.92 5.49 -6.13
N ALA A 338 -3.75 6.64 -6.77
CA ALA A 338 -4.76 7.15 -7.69
C ALA A 338 -4.78 6.37 -9.02
N GLY A 339 -3.65 5.77 -9.43
CA GLY A 339 -3.60 4.82 -10.55
C GLY A 339 -4.42 3.55 -10.31
N SER A 340 -4.58 3.12 -9.05
CA SER A 340 -5.37 1.93 -8.70
C SER A 340 -6.86 2.07 -8.97
N SER A 341 -7.36 3.27 -9.32
CA SER A 341 -8.70 3.45 -9.85
C SER A 341 -8.87 2.89 -11.27
N LEU A 342 -7.78 2.68 -12.01
CA LEU A 342 -7.71 2.24 -13.41
C LEU A 342 -8.37 3.21 -14.41
N GLU A 343 -8.88 4.33 -13.97
CA GLU A 343 -9.61 5.33 -14.74
C GLU A 343 -9.18 6.75 -14.36
N ALA A 344 -9.35 7.72 -15.24
CA ALA A 344 -9.18 9.14 -14.98
C ALA A 344 -10.53 9.79 -14.60
N ASN A 345 -11.04 9.49 -13.42
CA ASN A 345 -12.37 9.87 -12.96
C ASN A 345 -12.38 10.49 -11.55
N GLY A 346 -13.58 10.65 -10.97
CA GLY A 346 -13.75 11.20 -9.62
C GLY A 346 -13.09 10.37 -8.51
N THR A 347 -13.04 9.04 -8.65
CA THR A 347 -12.35 8.14 -7.70
C THR A 347 -10.84 8.36 -7.74
N THR A 348 -10.25 8.59 -8.91
CA THR A 348 -8.86 8.98 -9.08
C THR A 348 -8.56 10.29 -8.35
N ALA A 349 -9.42 11.30 -8.53
CA ALA A 349 -9.27 12.59 -7.84
C ALA A 349 -9.40 12.44 -6.32
N LEU A 350 -10.33 11.60 -5.84
CA LEU A 350 -10.50 11.30 -4.43
C LEU A 350 -9.26 10.59 -3.85
N ALA A 351 -8.76 9.56 -4.51
CA ALA A 351 -7.56 8.84 -4.09
C ALA A 351 -6.33 9.76 -4.07
N PHE A 352 -6.23 10.69 -5.01
CA PHE A 352 -5.16 11.67 -5.10
C PHE A 352 -5.17 12.62 -3.88
N ILE A 353 -6.31 13.26 -3.59
CA ILE A 353 -6.41 14.19 -2.44
C ILE A 353 -6.22 13.46 -1.11
N ASN A 354 -6.77 12.25 -0.95
CA ASN A 354 -6.63 11.45 0.26
C ASN A 354 -5.17 11.07 0.51
N THR A 355 -4.43 10.71 -0.53
CA THR A 355 -2.99 10.42 -0.46
C THR A 355 -2.21 11.65 0.00
N LEU A 356 -2.50 12.83 -0.55
CA LEU A 356 -1.85 14.09 -0.17
C LEU A 356 -2.11 14.43 1.29
N VAL A 357 -3.37 14.40 1.72
CA VAL A 357 -3.80 14.83 3.05
C VAL A 357 -3.30 13.88 4.14
N ALA A 358 -3.45 12.56 3.95
CA ALA A 358 -3.01 11.58 4.93
C ALA A 358 -1.50 11.61 5.13
N THR A 359 -0.73 11.77 4.06
CA THR A 359 0.73 11.86 4.12
C THR A 359 1.19 13.10 4.89
N ALA A 360 0.60 14.27 4.59
CA ALA A 360 0.90 15.50 5.30
C ALA A 360 0.55 15.40 6.80
N ALA A 361 -0.64 14.87 7.11
CA ALA A 361 -1.10 14.67 8.48
C ALA A 361 -0.19 13.71 9.27
N ALA A 362 0.25 12.60 8.67
CA ALA A 362 1.14 11.64 9.30
C ALA A 362 2.54 12.21 9.53
N THR A 363 3.07 12.97 8.59
CA THR A 363 4.34 13.70 8.76
C THR A 363 4.28 14.60 9.99
N LEU A 364 3.24 15.42 10.09
CA LEU A 364 3.07 16.37 11.20
C LEU A 364 2.86 15.66 12.55
N SER A 365 2.04 14.63 12.59
CA SER A 365 1.78 13.88 13.83
C SER A 365 3.00 13.08 14.29
N TRP A 366 3.79 12.52 13.37
CA TRP A 366 5.05 11.84 13.70
C TRP A 366 6.05 12.79 14.35
N ILE A 367 6.35 13.94 13.72
CA ILE A 367 7.32 14.89 14.27
C ILE A 367 6.82 15.53 15.58
N ALA A 368 5.52 15.75 15.73
CA ALA A 368 4.93 16.17 16.99
C ALA A 368 5.13 15.10 18.08
N GLY A 369 4.87 13.82 17.77
CA GLY A 369 5.13 12.70 18.67
C GLY A 369 6.60 12.59 19.07
N GLU A 370 7.55 12.81 18.14
CA GLU A 370 8.98 12.86 18.45
C GLU A 370 9.33 14.04 19.35
N ALA A 371 8.84 15.24 19.04
CA ALA A 371 9.08 16.43 19.85
C ALA A 371 8.59 16.23 21.29
N LEU A 372 7.41 15.65 21.47
CA LEU A 372 6.83 15.35 22.79
C LEU A 372 7.57 14.25 23.54
N SER A 373 8.04 13.21 22.85
CA SER A 373 8.67 12.04 23.48
C SER A 373 10.18 12.15 23.65
N LYS A 374 10.88 12.79 22.69
CA LYS A 374 12.33 12.91 22.61
C LYS A 374 12.84 14.34 22.77
N GLY A 375 11.94 15.32 22.81
CA GLY A 375 12.25 16.76 22.95
C GLY A 375 12.61 17.47 21.64
N LYS A 376 12.76 16.76 20.52
CA LYS A 376 13.11 17.33 19.21
C LYS A 376 12.44 16.55 18.08
N ALA A 377 11.97 17.26 17.06
CA ALA A 377 11.59 16.68 15.77
C ALA A 377 12.85 16.38 14.95
N SER A 378 12.79 15.34 14.09
CA SER A 378 13.91 14.96 13.24
C SER A 378 13.52 14.89 11.76
N MET A 379 14.48 15.07 10.84
CA MET A 379 14.25 14.88 9.41
C MET A 379 13.92 13.42 9.08
N LEU A 380 14.59 12.48 9.76
CA LEU A 380 14.27 11.05 9.65
C LEU A 380 12.82 10.78 10.08
N GLY A 381 12.38 11.39 11.18
CA GLY A 381 11.00 11.28 11.64
C GLY A 381 9.99 11.86 10.65
N ALA A 382 10.29 13.00 10.02
CA ALA A 382 9.45 13.59 8.99
C ALA A 382 9.32 12.66 7.76
N ALA A 383 10.44 12.11 7.28
CA ALA A 383 10.47 11.17 6.16
C ALA A 383 9.72 9.86 6.49
N SER A 384 9.95 9.30 7.68
CA SER A 384 9.24 8.08 8.13
C SER A 384 7.75 8.32 8.33
N GLY A 385 7.37 9.49 8.85
CA GLY A 385 5.97 9.91 9.00
C GLY A 385 5.26 10.04 7.65
N ALA A 386 5.93 10.60 6.65
CA ALA A 386 5.40 10.67 5.29
C ALA A 386 5.11 9.26 4.75
N VAL A 387 6.08 8.34 4.83
CA VAL A 387 5.90 6.96 4.36
C VAL A 387 4.81 6.25 5.17
N ALA A 388 4.72 6.46 6.48
CA ALA A 388 3.65 5.87 7.31
C ALA A 388 2.24 6.32 6.88
N GLY A 389 2.08 7.60 6.53
CA GLY A 389 0.82 8.14 6.00
C GLY A 389 0.45 7.56 4.64
N LEU A 390 1.44 7.47 3.74
CA LEU A 390 1.29 6.83 2.43
C LEU A 390 0.84 5.37 2.56
N VAL A 391 1.48 4.61 3.45
CA VAL A 391 1.13 3.21 3.71
C VAL A 391 -0.28 3.06 4.27
N ALA A 392 -0.62 3.82 5.31
CA ALA A 392 -1.91 3.67 5.99
C ALA A 392 -3.11 4.09 5.13
N ILE A 393 -2.94 5.06 4.23
CA ILE A 393 -4.03 5.48 3.34
C ILE A 393 -4.19 4.55 2.12
N THR A 394 -3.17 3.77 1.78
CA THR A 394 -3.14 2.92 0.59
C THR A 394 -4.37 2.00 0.44
N PRO A 395 -4.83 1.24 1.45
CA PRO A 395 -6.02 0.41 1.30
C PRO A 395 -7.33 1.19 1.22
N ALA A 396 -7.32 2.45 1.63
CA ALA A 396 -8.50 3.27 1.87
C ALA A 396 -8.70 4.40 0.86
N CYS A 397 -7.66 4.79 0.12
CA CYS A 397 -7.59 6.09 -0.58
C CYS A 397 -8.76 6.35 -1.55
N GLY A 398 -9.32 5.33 -2.19
CA GLY A 398 -10.50 5.45 -3.06
C GLY A 398 -11.83 5.22 -2.37
N TYR A 399 -11.82 4.85 -1.07
CA TYR A 399 -13.05 4.50 -0.35
C TYR A 399 -13.45 5.49 0.74
N VAL A 400 -12.54 6.31 1.25
CA VAL A 400 -12.80 7.20 2.38
C VAL A 400 -12.87 8.66 1.98
N GLY A 401 -13.56 9.48 2.77
CA GLY A 401 -13.60 10.93 2.56
C GLY A 401 -12.31 11.63 3.01
N PRO A 402 -12.02 12.87 2.55
CA PRO A 402 -10.78 13.59 2.87
C PRO A 402 -10.57 13.85 4.36
N MET A 403 -11.64 14.08 5.14
CA MET A 403 -11.52 14.24 6.59
C MET A 403 -11.14 12.93 7.28
N SER A 404 -11.67 11.81 6.81
CA SER A 404 -11.27 10.47 7.27
C SER A 404 -9.80 10.19 6.93
N ALA A 405 -9.35 10.55 5.74
CA ALA A 405 -7.95 10.44 5.33
C ALA A 405 -7.01 11.27 6.24
N LEU A 406 -7.42 12.49 6.63
CA LEU A 406 -6.68 13.31 7.59
C LEU A 406 -6.53 12.60 8.94
N ILE A 407 -7.64 12.03 9.47
CA ILE A 407 -7.64 11.30 10.74
C ILE A 407 -6.75 10.05 10.63
N MET A 408 -6.87 9.29 9.55
CA MET A 408 -6.02 8.11 9.30
C MET A 408 -4.55 8.48 9.26
N GLY A 409 -4.19 9.59 8.62
CA GLY A 409 -2.82 10.10 8.60
C GLY A 409 -2.31 10.47 9.99
N LEU A 410 -3.09 11.21 10.79
CA LEU A 410 -2.71 11.57 12.18
C LEU A 410 -2.46 10.31 13.03
N LEU A 411 -3.31 9.31 12.92
CA LEU A 411 -3.16 8.03 13.61
C LEU A 411 -1.94 7.26 13.12
N ALA A 412 -1.71 7.22 11.81
CA ALA A 412 -0.59 6.52 11.20
C ALA A 412 0.76 7.05 11.69
N GLY A 413 0.95 8.37 11.75
CA GLY A 413 2.18 8.96 12.26
C GLY A 413 2.48 8.56 13.69
N LEU A 414 1.49 8.54 14.59
CA LEU A 414 1.68 8.16 16.00
C LEU A 414 1.85 6.65 16.19
N VAL A 415 1.03 5.84 15.52
CA VAL A 415 1.04 4.37 15.67
C VAL A 415 2.31 3.78 15.07
N CYS A 416 2.75 4.25 13.88
CA CYS A 416 4.00 3.78 13.28
C CYS A 416 5.23 4.32 14.05
N LEU A 417 5.20 5.52 14.61
CA LEU A 417 6.23 6.00 15.52
C LEU A 417 6.42 5.05 16.71
N TRP A 418 5.31 4.54 17.28
CA TRP A 418 5.36 3.49 18.30
C TRP A 418 5.87 2.17 17.69
N GLY A 419 5.44 1.82 16.48
CA GLY A 419 5.87 0.61 15.76
C GLY A 419 7.39 0.50 15.65
N VAL A 420 8.05 1.56 15.21
CA VAL A 420 9.52 1.58 15.01
C VAL A 420 10.32 1.75 16.30
N ASN A 421 9.75 2.31 17.35
CA ASN A 421 10.45 2.55 18.62
C ASN A 421 10.05 1.58 19.74
N GLY A 422 8.73 1.42 19.97
CA GLY A 422 8.16 0.63 21.06
C GLY A 422 8.04 -0.84 20.69
N LEU A 423 7.27 -1.14 19.64
CA LEU A 423 6.98 -2.50 19.21
C LEU A 423 8.26 -3.24 18.76
N LYS A 424 9.12 -2.60 17.96
CA LYS A 424 10.40 -3.17 17.55
C LYS A 424 11.25 -3.62 18.74
N ARG A 425 11.27 -2.83 19.83
CA ARG A 425 11.98 -3.20 21.07
C ARG A 425 11.33 -4.37 21.80
N LEU A 426 9.98 -4.39 21.85
CA LEU A 426 9.24 -5.50 22.45
C LEU A 426 9.48 -6.81 21.70
N LEU A 427 9.49 -6.76 20.38
CA LEU A 427 9.76 -7.90 19.52
C LEU A 427 11.24 -8.32 19.56
N GLY A 428 12.16 -7.43 19.90
CA GLY A 428 13.60 -7.72 19.93
C GLY A 428 14.22 -8.05 18.58
N ALA A 429 13.53 -7.73 17.49
CA ALA A 429 13.97 -7.96 16.11
C ALA A 429 14.91 -6.86 15.63
N ASP A 430 15.95 -7.22 14.86
CA ASP A 430 16.76 -6.26 14.10
C ASP A 430 16.17 -6.10 12.69
N ASP A 431 15.01 -5.48 12.61
CA ASP A 431 14.42 -4.96 11.39
C ASP A 431 15.19 -3.68 11.02
N SER A 432 16.14 -3.80 10.07
CA SER A 432 17.19 -2.78 9.87
C SER A 432 16.64 -1.41 9.53
N LEU A 433 15.65 -1.33 8.64
CA LEU A 433 15.09 -0.08 8.14
C LEU A 433 13.60 0.08 8.50
N ASP A 434 13.17 -0.56 9.59
CA ASP A 434 11.83 -0.42 10.19
C ASP A 434 10.67 -0.85 9.27
N VAL A 435 10.90 -1.84 8.39
CA VAL A 435 9.92 -2.30 7.39
C VAL A 435 8.63 -2.77 8.05
N PHE A 436 8.71 -3.61 9.09
CA PHE A 436 7.50 -4.05 9.80
C PHE A 436 6.84 -2.91 10.57
N GLY A 437 7.63 -2.06 11.24
CA GLY A 437 7.12 -0.94 12.03
C GLY A 437 6.34 0.10 11.21
N VAL A 438 6.71 0.28 9.95
CA VAL A 438 6.05 1.22 9.03
C VAL A 438 5.04 0.49 8.14
N HIS A 439 5.47 -0.53 7.37
CA HIS A 439 4.61 -1.18 6.38
C HIS A 439 3.66 -2.21 7.01
N GLY A 440 4.15 -3.08 7.91
CA GLY A 440 3.29 -4.05 8.59
C GLY A 440 2.25 -3.36 9.49
N VAL A 441 2.72 -2.52 10.41
CA VAL A 441 1.85 -1.83 11.37
C VAL A 441 0.95 -0.80 10.69
N GLY A 442 1.50 0.02 9.77
CA GLY A 442 0.72 1.00 9.01
C GLY A 442 -0.32 0.36 8.10
N GLY A 443 0.04 -0.75 7.43
CA GLY A 443 -0.88 -1.52 6.59
C GLY A 443 -2.03 -2.14 7.39
N ILE A 444 -1.76 -2.73 8.56
CA ILE A 444 -2.80 -3.27 9.47
C ILE A 444 -3.74 -2.15 9.92
N LEU A 445 -3.19 -1.03 10.38
CA LEU A 445 -3.98 0.13 10.78
C LEU A 445 -4.87 0.61 9.62
N GLY A 446 -4.27 0.82 8.44
CA GLY A 446 -4.98 1.30 7.26
C GLY A 446 -6.09 0.36 6.83
N ALA A 447 -5.81 -0.95 6.73
CA ALA A 447 -6.80 -1.95 6.33
C ALA A 447 -8.01 -1.98 7.29
N LEU A 448 -7.79 -1.95 8.60
CA LEU A 448 -8.88 -1.94 9.58
C LEU A 448 -9.68 -0.63 9.52
N LEU A 449 -9.00 0.51 9.41
CA LEU A 449 -9.67 1.81 9.31
C LEU A 449 -10.40 2.00 7.97
N THR A 450 -10.02 1.30 6.91
CA THR A 450 -10.82 1.24 5.67
C THR A 450 -12.23 0.72 5.97
N GLY A 451 -12.35 -0.34 6.77
CA GLY A 451 -13.65 -0.88 7.18
C GLY A 451 -14.50 0.09 8.01
N VAL A 452 -13.86 1.01 8.73
CA VAL A 452 -14.57 2.06 9.49
C VAL A 452 -15.01 3.20 8.57
N PHE A 453 -14.04 3.77 7.83
CA PHE A 453 -14.22 5.07 7.15
C PHE A 453 -14.75 4.96 5.72
N ALA A 454 -14.84 3.77 5.13
CA ALA A 454 -15.57 3.58 3.88
C ALA A 454 -17.09 3.76 4.05
N SER A 455 -17.59 3.85 5.28
CA SER A 455 -19.00 4.09 5.58
C SER A 455 -19.48 5.44 4.99
N PRO A 456 -20.62 5.45 4.24
CA PRO A 456 -21.22 6.69 3.76
C PRO A 456 -21.57 7.67 4.87
N THR A 457 -21.94 7.18 6.06
CA THR A 457 -22.27 8.03 7.22
C THR A 457 -21.05 8.77 7.78
N LEU A 458 -19.84 8.33 7.44
CA LEU A 458 -18.57 8.97 7.81
C LEU A 458 -17.90 9.66 6.59
N GLY A 459 -18.66 9.90 5.51
CA GLY A 459 -18.17 10.54 4.30
C GLY A 459 -17.40 9.62 3.35
N GLY A 460 -17.45 8.30 3.56
CA GLY A 460 -16.89 7.31 2.65
C GLY A 460 -17.78 7.06 1.44
N THR A 461 -17.23 6.34 0.44
CA THR A 461 -17.96 6.03 -0.81
C THR A 461 -18.95 4.89 -0.67
N GLY A 462 -18.87 4.11 0.41
CA GLY A 462 -19.64 2.88 0.57
C GLY A 462 -19.16 1.74 -0.34
N ILE A 463 -19.99 0.71 -0.44
CA ILE A 463 -19.78 -0.43 -1.34
C ILE A 463 -20.71 -0.28 -2.53
N PHE A 464 -20.15 -0.34 -3.74
CA PHE A 464 -20.94 -0.25 -4.97
C PHE A 464 -21.56 -1.60 -5.30
N ASP A 465 -22.87 -1.60 -5.52
CA ASP A 465 -23.63 -2.76 -5.99
C ASP A 465 -23.77 -2.70 -7.52
N TYR A 466 -23.08 -3.59 -8.19
CA TYR A 466 -23.07 -3.67 -9.65
C TYR A 466 -24.36 -4.22 -10.27
N VAL A 467 -25.25 -4.84 -9.48
CA VAL A 467 -26.57 -5.28 -9.95
C VAL A 467 -27.50 -4.09 -10.06
N THR A 468 -27.57 -3.28 -9.01
CA THR A 468 -28.46 -2.10 -8.96
C THR A 468 -27.82 -0.84 -9.54
N ASN A 469 -26.51 -0.85 -9.81
CA ASN A 469 -25.68 0.32 -10.19
C ASN A 469 -25.79 1.49 -9.20
N LYS A 470 -25.82 1.19 -7.91
CA LYS A 470 -25.92 2.17 -6.82
C LYS A 470 -24.99 1.79 -5.67
N VAL A 471 -24.69 2.76 -4.82
CA VAL A 471 -24.04 2.49 -3.55
C VAL A 471 -25.04 1.74 -2.65
N SER A 472 -24.59 0.64 -2.04
CA SER A 472 -25.41 -0.14 -1.10
C SER A 472 -25.85 0.73 0.08
N ALA A 473 -27.14 0.67 0.42
CA ALA A 473 -27.70 1.39 1.57
C ALA A 473 -27.30 0.74 2.90
N ASP A 474 -26.98 -0.56 2.89
CA ASP A 474 -26.79 -1.40 4.07
C ASP A 474 -25.31 -1.54 4.46
N TYR A 475 -24.59 -0.41 4.66
CA TYR A 475 -23.21 -0.47 5.13
C TYR A 475 -23.16 -0.71 6.65
N SER A 476 -22.57 -1.82 7.07
CA SER A 476 -22.29 -2.12 8.47
C SER A 476 -20.80 -1.99 8.77
N ILE A 477 -20.42 -0.99 9.56
CA ILE A 477 -19.02 -0.78 10.00
C ILE A 477 -18.47 -2.03 10.68
N GLY A 478 -19.22 -2.64 11.60
CA GLY A 478 -18.76 -3.83 12.34
C GLY A 478 -18.52 -5.03 11.42
N ALA A 479 -19.42 -5.28 10.47
CA ALA A 479 -19.28 -6.34 9.48
C ALA A 479 -18.07 -6.09 8.56
N GLN A 480 -17.91 -4.86 8.06
CA GLN A 480 -16.80 -4.53 7.16
C GLN A 480 -15.44 -4.58 7.88
N VAL A 481 -15.34 -4.07 9.11
CA VAL A 481 -14.11 -4.21 9.92
C VAL A 481 -13.77 -5.68 10.17
N TRP A 482 -14.76 -6.54 10.37
CA TRP A 482 -14.52 -7.98 10.50
C TRP A 482 -14.00 -8.61 9.22
N VAL A 483 -14.52 -8.22 8.06
CA VAL A 483 -14.00 -8.66 6.75
C VAL A 483 -12.55 -8.19 6.55
N GLN A 484 -12.27 -6.93 6.87
CA GLN A 484 -10.90 -6.39 6.82
C GLN A 484 -9.96 -7.14 7.77
N ALA A 485 -10.41 -7.46 8.98
CA ALA A 485 -9.63 -8.24 9.94
C ALA A 485 -9.31 -9.65 9.43
N GLN A 486 -10.23 -10.29 8.71
CA GLN A 486 -9.97 -11.58 8.05
C GLN A 486 -8.86 -11.42 6.98
N GLY A 487 -8.93 -10.40 6.11
CA GLY A 487 -7.90 -10.12 5.12
C GLY A 487 -6.52 -9.88 5.74
N VAL A 488 -6.48 -9.08 6.80
CA VAL A 488 -5.26 -8.82 7.60
C VAL A 488 -4.68 -10.12 8.17
N LEU A 489 -5.50 -10.92 8.84
CA LEU A 489 -5.06 -12.16 9.49
C LEU A 489 -4.55 -13.18 8.48
N VAL A 490 -5.28 -13.39 7.38
CA VAL A 490 -4.88 -14.30 6.31
C VAL A 490 -3.54 -13.89 5.73
N THR A 491 -3.37 -12.60 5.43
CA THR A 491 -2.11 -12.08 4.89
C THR A 491 -0.95 -12.24 5.86
N ILE A 492 -1.16 -11.95 7.16
CA ILE A 492 -0.13 -12.15 8.20
C ILE A 492 0.30 -13.62 8.26
N VAL A 493 -0.66 -14.53 8.39
CA VAL A 493 -0.37 -15.97 8.55
C VAL A 493 0.28 -16.52 7.30
N TRP A 494 -0.30 -16.24 6.12
CA TRP A 494 0.22 -16.74 4.85
C TRP A 494 1.62 -16.24 4.56
N SER A 495 1.85 -14.92 4.64
CA SER A 495 3.17 -14.34 4.42
C SER A 495 4.21 -14.84 5.42
N ALA A 496 3.84 -14.98 6.70
CA ALA A 496 4.78 -15.47 7.72
C ALA A 496 5.21 -16.92 7.45
N VAL A 497 4.27 -17.80 7.14
CA VAL A 497 4.56 -19.21 6.86
C VAL A 497 5.41 -19.36 5.59
N VAL A 498 4.99 -18.70 4.50
CA VAL A 498 5.72 -18.77 3.23
C VAL A 498 7.11 -18.15 3.35
N ALA A 499 7.23 -16.98 4.00
CA ALA A 499 8.53 -16.33 4.21
C ALA A 499 9.46 -17.23 5.05
N PHE A 500 8.96 -17.82 6.14
CA PHE A 500 9.76 -18.72 6.97
C PHE A 500 10.28 -19.92 6.17
N ILE A 501 9.42 -20.58 5.40
CA ILE A 501 9.81 -21.72 4.56
C ILE A 501 10.82 -21.27 3.50
N ALA A 502 10.57 -20.15 2.80
CA ALA A 502 11.45 -19.64 1.77
C ALA A 502 12.85 -19.29 2.33
N TYR A 503 12.92 -18.58 3.48
CA TYR A 503 14.21 -18.30 4.12
C TYR A 503 14.93 -19.59 4.50
N LYS A 504 14.24 -20.59 5.06
CA LYS A 504 14.88 -21.87 5.42
C LYS A 504 15.37 -22.66 4.22
N LEU A 505 14.63 -22.64 3.11
CA LEU A 505 15.07 -23.29 1.87
C LEU A 505 16.31 -22.58 1.29
N VAL A 506 16.32 -21.25 1.26
CA VAL A 506 17.48 -20.48 0.79
C VAL A 506 18.69 -20.70 1.69
N ASP A 507 18.49 -20.75 3.00
CA ASP A 507 19.56 -21.01 3.96
C ASP A 507 20.18 -22.40 3.75
N LEU A 508 19.34 -23.41 3.48
CA LEU A 508 19.79 -24.77 3.22
C LEU A 508 20.60 -24.90 1.91
N VAL A 509 20.21 -24.15 0.86
CA VAL A 509 20.79 -24.29 -0.49
C VAL A 509 22.07 -23.49 -0.66
N ILE A 510 22.07 -22.21 -0.23
CA ILE A 510 23.18 -21.27 -0.48
C ILE A 510 23.65 -20.52 0.77
N GLY A 511 22.93 -20.67 1.88
CA GLY A 511 23.13 -19.87 3.09
C GLY A 511 22.61 -18.45 2.94
N LEU A 512 22.01 -17.90 3.98
CA LEU A 512 21.40 -16.57 3.94
C LEU A 512 22.40 -15.45 4.18
N ARG A 513 23.25 -15.61 5.21
CA ARG A 513 24.06 -14.54 5.76
C ARG A 513 25.48 -14.56 5.21
N VAL A 514 26.06 -13.38 5.05
CA VAL A 514 27.49 -13.20 4.79
C VAL A 514 28.31 -13.52 6.06
N SER A 515 29.63 -13.69 5.93
CA SER A 515 30.52 -13.86 7.09
C SER A 515 30.56 -12.59 7.96
N GLU A 516 31.03 -12.72 9.21
CA GLU A 516 31.18 -11.57 10.09
C GLU A 516 32.21 -10.57 9.55
N GLU A 517 33.26 -11.06 8.90
CA GLU A 517 34.29 -10.26 8.26
C GLU A 517 33.72 -9.41 7.13
N GLU A 518 32.96 -10.03 6.23
CA GLU A 518 32.29 -9.33 5.10
C GLU A 518 31.28 -8.28 5.61
N GLU A 519 30.53 -8.60 6.69
CA GLU A 519 29.60 -7.64 7.29
C GLU A 519 30.33 -6.46 7.96
N ARG A 520 31.52 -6.71 8.56
CA ARG A 520 32.37 -5.67 9.14
C ARG A 520 33.05 -4.81 8.07
N GLU A 521 33.50 -5.40 6.99
CA GLU A 521 34.06 -4.69 5.84
C GLU A 521 33.00 -3.81 5.17
N GLY A 522 31.84 -4.37 4.88
CA GLY A 522 30.74 -3.74 4.18
C GLY A 522 30.45 -4.41 2.84
N LEU A 523 29.15 -4.55 2.53
CA LEU A 523 28.71 -5.34 1.38
C LEU A 523 28.97 -4.68 0.02
N ASP A 524 29.26 -3.38 -0.02
CA ASP A 524 29.62 -2.70 -1.25
C ASP A 524 30.93 -3.30 -1.80
N ILE A 525 31.95 -3.44 -0.95
CA ILE A 525 33.23 -4.04 -1.33
C ILE A 525 33.14 -5.56 -1.38
N SER A 526 32.70 -6.19 -0.29
CA SER A 526 32.77 -7.65 -0.16
C SER A 526 31.85 -8.40 -1.12
N SER A 527 30.70 -7.83 -1.49
CA SER A 527 29.73 -8.47 -2.39
C SER A 527 29.80 -7.96 -3.83
N HIS A 528 30.20 -6.70 -4.07
CA HIS A 528 30.10 -6.05 -5.38
C HIS A 528 31.44 -5.49 -5.89
N GLY A 529 32.47 -5.39 -5.04
CA GLY A 529 33.79 -4.87 -5.42
C GLY A 529 33.82 -3.36 -5.72
N GLU A 530 32.84 -2.61 -5.22
CA GLU A 530 32.61 -1.19 -5.51
C GLU A 530 32.51 -0.36 -4.24
N THR A 531 32.65 0.95 -4.36
CA THR A 531 32.41 1.92 -3.29
C THR A 531 31.49 3.03 -3.76
N ALA A 532 30.50 3.41 -2.92
CA ALA A 532 29.58 4.50 -3.23
C ALA A 532 30.29 5.88 -3.27
N TYR A 533 31.39 6.04 -2.54
CA TYR A 533 32.09 7.30 -2.39
C TYR A 533 33.59 7.13 -2.55
N SER A 534 34.19 7.89 -3.46
CA SER A 534 35.66 8.04 -3.54
C SER A 534 36.15 8.80 -2.32
N ARG A 535 37.12 8.26 -1.59
CA ARG A 535 37.81 8.92 -0.48
C ARG A 535 39.05 9.63 -0.94
#